data_93f29c4d017d63e8ee6c6bdc8ad4cfc4
#
_entry.id   93f29c4d017d63e8ee6c6bdc8ad4cfc4
#
_cell.length_a   1.000
_cell.length_b   1.000
_cell.length_c   1.000
_cell.angle_alpha   90.00
_cell.angle_beta   90.00
_cell.angle_gamma   90.00
#
_symmetry.space_group_name_H-M   'P 1'
#
loop_
_entity.id
_entity.type
_entity.pdbx_description
1 polymer ?
#
loop_
_entity_poly.entity_id
_entity_poly.type
_entity_poly.pdbx_seq_one_letter_code
_entity_poly.pdbx_strand_id
1 'polypeptide(L)'
;MSKKYKKQNPMRIGQVNLGNPAELKRVTNLSVNLQMQTESLTKKDLRTWRNAWQYAINVEYPNRGPLYDVYGDVDVDMHLTGCVGQRKGYVLNKSFRIVDKKGAENPDLTAVFESPWFKTFMGLALDSIYWGHSLIQLGDIITVDDVPAFSDVCLIPRS
;
A
#
# COMPACT_ATOMS: atom_id res chain seq x y z
N MET A 1 -37.99 53.25 31.57
CA MET A 1 -37.67 51.79 31.49
C MET A 1 -36.93 51.52 30.19
N SER A 2 -35.63 51.40 30.24
CA SER A 2 -34.78 51.16 29.06
C SER A 2 -34.68 49.67 28.80
N LYS A 3 -35.19 49.19 27.66
CA LYS A 3 -35.06 47.80 27.23
C LYS A 3 -33.61 47.53 26.79
N LYS A 4 -32.85 46.78 27.62
CA LYS A 4 -31.56 46.25 27.22
C LYS A 4 -31.74 45.26 26.06
N TYR A 5 -31.31 45.64 24.87
CA TYR A 5 -31.18 44.70 23.75
C TYR A 5 -30.15 43.63 24.12
N LYS A 6 -30.57 42.37 24.21
CA LYS A 6 -29.65 41.23 24.25
C LYS A 6 -28.87 41.21 22.95
N LYS A 7 -27.56 41.39 23.03
CA LYS A 7 -26.66 41.13 21.89
C LYS A 7 -26.90 39.68 21.43
N GLN A 8 -27.42 39.52 20.21
CA GLN A 8 -27.48 38.21 19.56
C GLN A 8 -26.06 37.72 19.38
N ASN A 9 -25.81 36.48 19.76
CA ASN A 9 -24.53 35.83 19.50
C ASN A 9 -24.30 35.79 17.98
N PRO A 10 -23.10 36.08 17.47
CA PRO A 10 -22.76 36.01 16.08
C PRO A 10 -22.99 34.60 15.56
N MET A 11 -23.42 34.50 14.30
CA MET A 11 -23.70 33.24 13.59
C MET A 11 -22.52 32.29 13.73
N ARG A 12 -22.79 31.04 14.15
CA ARG A 12 -21.79 30.00 14.24
C ARG A 12 -21.61 29.34 12.84
N ILE A 13 -20.46 29.50 12.25
CA ILE A 13 -20.07 28.72 11.06
C ILE A 13 -19.26 27.55 11.60
N GLY A 14 -19.72 26.33 11.40
CA GLY A 14 -19.04 25.11 11.88
C GLY A 14 -18.89 25.04 13.41
N GLN A 15 -19.83 25.69 14.17
CA GLN A 15 -19.83 25.74 15.64
C GLN A 15 -18.68 26.52 16.30
N VAL A 16 -17.86 27.25 15.55
CA VAL A 16 -16.77 28.08 16.08
C VAL A 16 -17.20 29.54 16.12
N ASN A 17 -17.13 30.16 17.28
CA ASN A 17 -17.43 31.61 17.47
C ASN A 17 -16.13 32.40 17.26
N LEU A 18 -15.90 32.88 16.05
CA LEU A 18 -14.71 33.62 15.63
C LEU A 18 -14.52 34.96 16.34
N GLY A 19 -15.52 35.42 17.14
CA GLY A 19 -15.44 36.65 17.94
C GLY A 19 -14.84 36.47 19.34
N ASN A 20 -14.57 35.23 19.76
CA ASN A 20 -14.03 34.97 21.10
C ASN A 20 -12.52 34.69 21.02
N PRO A 21 -11.65 35.54 21.62
CA PRO A 21 -10.19 35.33 21.54
C PRO A 21 -9.71 34.02 22.17
N ALA A 22 -10.48 33.45 23.11
CA ALA A 22 -10.15 32.13 23.69
C ALA A 22 -10.45 30.97 22.69
N GLU A 23 -11.49 31.10 21.90
CA GLU A 23 -11.80 30.11 20.84
C GLU A 23 -10.83 30.22 19.65
N LEU A 24 -10.42 31.44 19.28
CA LEU A 24 -9.39 31.66 18.26
C LEU A 24 -8.06 30.99 18.65
N LYS A 25 -7.64 31.11 19.93
CA LYS A 25 -6.44 30.40 20.42
C LYS A 25 -6.58 28.87 20.37
N ARG A 26 -7.77 28.32 20.64
CA ARG A 26 -8.03 26.90 20.55
C ARG A 26 -7.96 26.42 19.10
N VAL A 27 -8.52 27.16 18.16
CA VAL A 27 -8.49 26.81 16.73
C VAL A 27 -7.07 26.86 16.18
N THR A 28 -6.29 27.89 16.53
CA THR A 28 -4.88 27.98 16.13
C THR A 28 -4.03 26.85 16.73
N ASN A 29 -4.23 26.51 18.00
CA ASN A 29 -3.53 25.39 18.61
C ASN A 29 -3.92 24.05 18.00
N LEU A 30 -5.19 23.86 17.62
CA LEU A 30 -5.66 22.65 16.96
C LEU A 30 -5.04 22.52 15.55
N SER A 31 -5.01 23.60 14.78
CA SER A 31 -4.40 23.59 13.44
C SER A 31 -2.89 23.33 13.48
N VAL A 32 -2.17 23.90 14.45
CA VAL A 32 -0.74 23.64 14.65
C VAL A 32 -0.50 22.17 15.03
N ASN A 33 -1.31 21.60 15.93
CA ASN A 33 -1.19 20.19 16.31
C ASN A 33 -1.48 19.24 15.15
N LEU A 34 -2.48 19.53 14.32
CA LEU A 34 -2.78 18.76 13.12
C LEU A 34 -1.62 18.83 12.12
N GLN A 35 -1.01 20.00 11.94
CA GLN A 35 0.13 20.18 11.06
C GLN A 35 1.37 19.39 11.54
N MET A 36 1.67 19.45 12.84
CA MET A 36 2.75 18.67 13.45
C MET A 36 2.50 17.16 13.35
N GLN A 37 1.26 16.70 13.52
CA GLN A 37 0.89 15.30 13.42
C GLN A 37 1.01 14.80 11.97
N THR A 38 0.59 15.58 10.99
CA THR A 38 0.77 15.26 9.56
C THR A 38 2.25 15.24 9.18
N GLU A 39 3.06 16.18 9.66
CA GLU A 39 4.49 16.18 9.43
C GLU A 39 5.22 14.98 10.07
N SER A 40 4.77 14.52 11.25
CA SER A 40 5.37 13.36 11.92
C SER A 40 5.02 12.04 11.21
N LEU A 41 3.85 11.95 10.59
CA LEU A 41 3.43 10.79 9.81
C LEU A 41 4.16 10.69 8.46
N THR A 42 4.52 11.85 7.87
CA THR A 42 5.20 11.89 6.55
C THR A 42 6.73 11.92 6.64
N LYS A 43 7.29 12.35 7.76
CA LYS A 43 8.74 12.35 7.98
C LYS A 43 9.20 11.04 8.63
N LYS A 44 9.16 9.95 7.88
CA LYS A 44 10.06 8.84 8.22
C LYS A 44 11.47 9.30 7.94
N ASP A 45 12.17 9.63 9.01
CA ASP A 45 13.55 10.10 9.00
C ASP A 45 14.45 9.08 8.29
N LEU A 46 15.30 9.54 7.41
CA LEU A 46 16.37 8.73 6.79
C LEU A 46 17.17 7.93 7.84
N ARG A 47 17.24 8.44 9.07
CA ARG A 47 17.84 7.74 10.20
C ARG A 47 17.08 6.46 10.55
N THR A 48 15.76 6.50 10.62
CA THR A 48 14.90 5.34 10.90
C THR A 48 15.07 4.27 9.84
N TRP A 49 15.06 4.65 8.56
CA TRP A 49 15.31 3.74 7.46
C TRP A 49 16.72 3.12 7.54
N ARG A 50 17.75 3.94 7.79
CA ARG A 50 19.13 3.47 7.89
C ARG A 50 19.33 2.49 9.05
N ASN A 51 18.73 2.76 10.21
CA ASN A 51 18.76 1.86 11.35
C ASN A 51 18.03 0.55 11.02
N ALA A 52 16.84 0.60 10.44
CA ALA A 52 16.07 -0.57 10.01
C ALA A 52 16.87 -1.43 9.01
N TRP A 53 17.54 -0.78 8.06
CA TRP A 53 18.42 -1.46 7.11
C TRP A 53 19.61 -2.14 7.79
N GLN A 54 20.25 -1.48 8.76
CA GLN A 54 21.34 -2.07 9.53
C GLN A 54 20.92 -3.31 10.32
N TYR A 55 19.70 -3.27 10.92
CA TYR A 55 19.15 -4.47 11.59
C TYR A 55 18.85 -5.59 10.59
N ALA A 56 18.40 -5.26 9.41
CA ALA A 56 18.05 -6.25 8.38
C ALA A 56 19.29 -6.99 7.82
N ILE A 57 20.46 -6.33 7.75
CA ILE A 57 21.71 -6.91 7.22
C ILE A 57 22.64 -7.44 8.33
N ASN A 58 22.22 -7.41 9.59
CA ASN A 58 23.03 -7.93 10.68
C ASN A 58 23.33 -9.42 10.45
N VAL A 59 24.60 -9.79 10.51
CA VAL A 59 25.06 -11.16 10.21
C VAL A 59 24.70 -12.14 11.32
N GLU A 60 24.71 -11.69 12.58
CA GLU A 60 24.48 -12.56 13.74
C GLU A 60 22.96 -12.73 14.02
N TYR A 61 22.22 -11.62 13.96
CA TYR A 61 20.78 -11.58 14.27
C TYR A 61 20.03 -10.72 13.25
N PRO A 62 19.81 -11.24 12.03
CA PRO A 62 19.10 -10.49 11.00
C PRO A 62 17.65 -10.27 11.40
N ASN A 63 17.21 -9.01 11.49
CA ASN A 63 15.84 -8.64 11.79
C ASN A 63 15.32 -7.69 10.73
N ARG A 64 14.39 -8.17 9.90
CA ARG A 64 13.78 -7.41 8.81
C ARG A 64 12.47 -6.72 9.19
N GLY A 65 11.88 -7.03 10.34
CA GLY A 65 10.62 -6.43 10.80
C GLY A 65 10.61 -4.90 10.70
N PRO A 66 11.56 -4.19 11.33
CA PRO A 66 11.60 -2.72 11.25
C PRO A 66 11.73 -2.16 9.82
N LEU A 67 12.33 -2.92 8.89
CA LEU A 67 12.45 -2.51 7.50
C LEU A 67 11.10 -2.63 6.76
N TYR A 68 10.33 -3.68 7.05
CA TYR A 68 8.98 -3.83 6.50
C TYR A 68 8.01 -2.79 7.04
N ASP A 69 8.15 -2.39 8.29
CA ASP A 69 7.36 -1.28 8.86
C ASP A 69 7.62 0.02 8.09
N VAL A 70 8.89 0.32 7.78
CA VAL A 70 9.24 1.49 6.96
C VAL A 70 8.68 1.37 5.56
N TYR A 71 8.73 0.20 4.93
CA TYR A 71 8.16 0.00 3.60
C TYR A 71 6.64 0.13 3.60
N GLY A 72 5.97 -0.41 4.63
CA GLY A 72 4.52 -0.25 4.80
C GLY A 72 4.09 1.20 4.89
N ASP A 73 4.86 2.04 5.61
CA ASP A 73 4.56 3.46 5.70
C ASP A 73 4.81 4.21 4.37
N VAL A 74 5.81 3.79 3.60
CA VAL A 74 6.07 4.37 2.27
C VAL A 74 5.00 3.95 1.26
N ASP A 75 4.44 2.73 1.40
CA ASP A 75 3.39 2.22 0.53
C ASP A 75 2.04 2.96 0.70
N VAL A 76 1.88 3.74 1.78
CA VAL A 76 0.73 4.65 1.96
C VAL A 76 0.76 5.82 0.96
N ASP A 77 1.90 6.15 0.35
CA ASP A 77 1.98 7.18 -0.68
C ASP A 77 1.25 6.73 -1.95
N MET A 78 0.11 7.38 -2.21
CA MET A 78 -0.75 7.08 -3.36
C MET A 78 -0.03 7.24 -4.71
N HIS A 79 0.91 8.19 -4.81
CA HIS A 79 1.66 8.40 -6.05
C HIS A 79 2.61 7.24 -6.32
N LEU A 80 3.34 6.80 -5.29
CA LEU A 80 4.23 5.65 -5.38
C LEU A 80 3.44 4.39 -5.73
N THR A 81 2.36 4.12 -5.00
CA THR A 81 1.49 2.96 -5.23
C THR A 81 0.90 2.97 -6.64
N GLY A 82 0.51 4.15 -7.14
CA GLY A 82 0.07 4.33 -8.52
C GLY A 82 1.15 3.99 -9.56
N CYS A 83 2.38 4.47 -9.35
CA CYS A 83 3.52 4.17 -10.22
C CYS A 83 3.88 2.68 -10.22
N VAL A 84 3.88 2.03 -9.04
CA VAL A 84 4.09 0.59 -8.89
C VAL A 84 3.01 -0.20 -9.60
N GLY A 85 1.73 0.15 -9.37
CA GLY A 85 0.58 -0.47 -10.01
C GLY A 85 0.63 -0.35 -11.54
N GLN A 86 1.00 0.79 -12.06
CA GLN A 86 1.18 1.02 -13.50
C GLN A 86 2.28 0.12 -14.09
N ARG A 87 3.44 0.02 -13.44
CA ARG A 87 4.53 -0.86 -13.86
C ARG A 87 4.13 -2.33 -13.86
N LYS A 88 3.47 -2.79 -12.81
CA LYS A 88 2.89 -4.15 -12.73
C LYS A 88 1.89 -4.38 -13.86
N GLY A 89 1.00 -3.42 -14.10
CA GLY A 89 0.00 -3.48 -15.16
C GLY A 89 0.60 -3.65 -16.56
N TYR A 90 1.71 -2.99 -16.86
CA TYR A 90 2.42 -3.18 -18.14
C TYR A 90 2.90 -4.62 -18.33
N VAL A 91 3.38 -5.27 -17.29
CA VAL A 91 3.83 -6.67 -17.35
C VAL A 91 2.64 -7.61 -17.48
N LEU A 92 1.62 -7.44 -16.62
CA LEU A 92 0.45 -8.30 -16.55
C LEU A 92 -0.44 -8.26 -17.81
N ASN A 93 -0.38 -7.17 -18.56
CA ASN A 93 -1.14 -7.02 -19.80
C ASN A 93 -0.36 -7.41 -21.06
N LYS A 94 0.89 -7.87 -20.91
CA LYS A 94 1.64 -8.42 -22.03
C LYS A 94 1.13 -9.81 -22.39
N SER A 95 0.80 -10.00 -23.66
CA SER A 95 0.56 -11.35 -24.20
C SER A 95 1.87 -12.13 -24.22
N PHE A 96 1.80 -13.40 -23.89
CA PHE A 96 2.92 -14.32 -23.93
C PHE A 96 2.47 -15.64 -24.59
N ARG A 97 3.43 -16.44 -24.98
CA ARG A 97 3.19 -17.79 -25.50
C ARG A 97 4.29 -18.71 -25.02
N ILE A 98 3.93 -19.97 -24.75
CA ILE A 98 4.89 -20.95 -24.31
C ILE A 98 5.35 -21.71 -25.54
N VAL A 99 6.68 -21.82 -25.71
CA VAL A 99 7.33 -22.51 -26.80
C VAL A 99 8.19 -23.63 -26.25
N ASP A 100 8.27 -24.76 -27.00
CA ASP A 100 9.20 -25.86 -26.71
C ASP A 100 10.65 -25.43 -27.00
N LYS A 101 11.61 -26.25 -26.56
CA LYS A 101 13.05 -26.05 -26.84
C LYS A 101 13.38 -25.90 -28.33
N LYS A 102 12.52 -26.44 -29.21
CA LYS A 102 12.61 -26.31 -30.65
C LYS A 102 11.94 -25.07 -31.24
N GLY A 103 11.32 -24.23 -30.41
CA GLY A 103 10.59 -23.03 -30.83
C GLY A 103 9.15 -23.31 -31.30
N ALA A 104 8.65 -24.55 -31.19
CA ALA A 104 7.26 -24.84 -31.48
C ALA A 104 6.34 -24.37 -30.36
N GLU A 105 5.22 -23.73 -30.69
CA GLU A 105 4.22 -23.27 -29.74
C GLU A 105 3.47 -24.45 -29.11
N ASN A 106 3.25 -24.38 -27.80
CA ASN A 106 2.42 -25.33 -27.06
C ASN A 106 1.14 -24.63 -26.62
N PRO A 107 0.03 -24.79 -27.33
CA PRO A 107 -1.23 -24.13 -27.04
C PRO A 107 -1.84 -24.61 -25.71
N ASP A 108 -1.71 -25.88 -25.36
CA ASP A 108 -2.29 -26.46 -24.16
C ASP A 108 -1.64 -25.85 -22.91
N LEU A 109 -0.32 -25.75 -22.88
CA LEU A 109 0.40 -25.11 -21.81
C LEU A 109 0.14 -23.59 -21.79
N THR A 110 0.01 -22.94 -22.92
CA THR A 110 -0.32 -21.52 -22.99
C THR A 110 -1.67 -21.25 -22.34
N ALA A 111 -2.69 -22.08 -22.63
CA ALA A 111 -4.01 -21.96 -22.01
C ALA A 111 -3.98 -22.11 -20.49
N VAL A 112 -3.15 -23.01 -19.93
CA VAL A 112 -2.98 -23.16 -18.48
C VAL A 112 -2.51 -21.85 -17.83
N PHE A 113 -1.55 -21.17 -18.44
CA PHE A 113 -0.96 -19.94 -17.92
C PHE A 113 -1.73 -18.66 -18.32
N GLU A 114 -2.65 -18.72 -19.25
CA GLU A 114 -3.60 -17.63 -19.53
C GLU A 114 -4.76 -17.57 -18.52
N SER A 115 -4.90 -18.59 -17.68
CA SER A 115 -5.95 -18.70 -16.66
C SER A 115 -5.82 -17.60 -15.59
N PRO A 116 -6.93 -17.19 -14.94
CA PRO A 116 -6.96 -16.10 -13.95
C PRO A 116 -6.01 -16.31 -12.77
N TRP A 117 -5.83 -17.55 -12.31
CA TRP A 117 -4.92 -17.86 -11.21
C TRP A 117 -3.48 -17.42 -11.48
N PHE A 118 -3.00 -17.61 -12.71
CA PHE A 118 -1.63 -17.24 -13.07
C PHE A 118 -1.44 -15.72 -13.09
N LYS A 119 -2.45 -14.97 -13.54
CA LYS A 119 -2.43 -13.51 -13.50
C LYS A 119 -2.34 -13.00 -12.06
N THR A 120 -3.09 -13.61 -11.15
CA THR A 120 -3.02 -13.31 -9.70
C THR A 120 -1.63 -13.67 -9.15
N PHE A 121 -1.14 -14.86 -9.45
CA PHE A 121 0.20 -15.30 -9.06
C PHE A 121 1.29 -14.33 -9.55
N MET A 122 1.28 -13.94 -10.80
CA MET A 122 2.24 -12.98 -11.37
C MET A 122 2.14 -11.62 -10.70
N GLY A 123 0.93 -11.15 -10.38
CA GLY A 123 0.73 -9.91 -9.63
C GLY A 123 1.42 -9.93 -8.27
N LEU A 124 1.27 -11.03 -7.54
CA LEU A 124 1.92 -11.23 -6.23
C LEU A 124 3.43 -11.47 -6.35
N ALA A 125 3.87 -12.17 -7.38
CA ALA A 125 5.29 -12.40 -7.65
C ALA A 125 6.03 -11.09 -7.97
N LEU A 126 5.40 -10.19 -8.73
CA LEU A 126 5.96 -8.87 -9.05
C LEU A 126 6.12 -7.97 -7.82
N ASP A 127 5.36 -8.20 -6.74
CA ASP A 127 5.54 -7.48 -5.47
C ASP A 127 6.91 -7.76 -4.85
N SER A 128 7.54 -8.89 -5.15
CA SER A 128 8.89 -9.22 -4.66
C SER A 128 9.95 -8.22 -5.10
N ILE A 129 9.75 -7.52 -6.21
CA ILE A 129 10.67 -6.47 -6.71
C ILE A 129 10.72 -5.30 -5.75
N TYR A 130 9.59 -4.98 -5.11
CA TYR A 130 9.47 -3.82 -4.19
C TYR A 130 9.71 -4.21 -2.73
N TRP A 131 9.27 -5.42 -2.34
CA TRP A 131 9.34 -5.91 -0.97
C TRP A 131 10.54 -6.83 -0.70
N GLY A 132 11.30 -7.18 -1.75
CA GLY A 132 12.46 -8.07 -1.66
C GLY A 132 12.11 -9.54 -1.77
N HIS A 133 10.91 -9.98 -1.37
CA HIS A 133 10.41 -11.34 -1.56
C HIS A 133 8.88 -11.38 -1.55
N SER A 134 8.33 -12.46 -2.09
CA SER A 134 6.92 -12.82 -1.96
C SER A 134 6.82 -14.31 -1.70
N LEU A 135 6.19 -14.70 -0.59
CA LEU A 135 5.88 -16.10 -0.31
C LEU A 135 4.41 -16.31 -0.69
N ILE A 136 4.20 -17.13 -1.72
CA ILE A 136 2.87 -17.35 -2.30
C ILE A 136 2.44 -18.77 -2.00
N GLN A 137 1.28 -18.93 -1.38
CA GLN A 137 0.63 -20.19 -1.17
C GLN A 137 -0.31 -20.47 -2.32
N LEU A 138 -0.19 -21.64 -2.91
CA LEU A 138 -1.09 -22.18 -3.93
C LEU A 138 -2.07 -23.15 -3.26
N GLY A 139 -3.34 -23.05 -3.62
CA GLY A 139 -4.38 -23.97 -3.17
C GLY A 139 -4.36 -25.29 -3.93
N ASP A 140 -5.44 -26.06 -3.82
CA ASP A 140 -5.57 -27.34 -4.51
C ASP A 140 -5.65 -27.18 -6.02
N ILE A 141 -5.20 -28.23 -6.74
CA ILE A 141 -5.34 -28.29 -8.19
C ILE A 141 -6.79 -28.66 -8.52
N ILE A 142 -7.43 -27.82 -9.30
CA ILE A 142 -8.79 -28.01 -9.82
C ILE A 142 -8.77 -27.98 -11.34
N THR A 143 -9.80 -28.51 -11.98
CA THR A 143 -9.99 -28.41 -13.42
C THR A 143 -11.11 -27.42 -13.72
N VAL A 144 -10.81 -26.41 -14.51
CA VAL A 144 -11.76 -25.39 -14.97
C VAL A 144 -11.72 -25.41 -16.50
N ASP A 145 -12.85 -25.68 -17.15
CA ASP A 145 -12.97 -25.79 -18.62
C ASP A 145 -11.94 -26.74 -19.25
N ASP A 146 -11.75 -27.90 -18.62
CA ASP A 146 -10.75 -28.93 -18.99
C ASP A 146 -9.27 -28.48 -18.88
N VAL A 147 -9.02 -27.30 -18.25
CA VAL A 147 -7.68 -26.76 -18.02
C VAL A 147 -7.35 -26.86 -16.53
N PRO A 148 -6.16 -27.41 -16.16
CA PRO A 148 -5.74 -27.42 -14.76
C PRO A 148 -5.45 -26.00 -14.26
N ALA A 149 -5.98 -25.70 -13.07
CA ALA A 149 -5.82 -24.41 -12.41
C ALA A 149 -5.63 -24.61 -10.89
N PHE A 150 -5.16 -23.60 -10.20
CA PHE A 150 -5.17 -23.58 -8.73
C PHE A 150 -6.46 -22.94 -8.23
N SER A 151 -7.04 -23.53 -7.17
CA SER A 151 -8.30 -23.06 -6.56
C SER A 151 -8.13 -21.69 -5.93
N ASP A 152 -6.95 -21.41 -5.39
CA ASP A 152 -6.64 -20.17 -4.71
C ASP A 152 -5.15 -19.83 -4.82
N VAL A 153 -4.84 -18.53 -4.78
CA VAL A 153 -3.48 -18.01 -4.82
C VAL A 153 -3.37 -16.87 -3.81
N CYS A 154 -2.76 -17.13 -2.67
CA CYS A 154 -2.68 -16.20 -1.55
C CYS A 154 -1.24 -15.78 -1.26
N LEU A 155 -1.07 -14.51 -0.88
CA LEU A 155 0.19 -14.02 -0.33
C LEU A 155 0.24 -14.32 1.18
N ILE A 156 1.32 -14.98 1.62
CA ILE A 156 1.59 -15.12 3.05
C ILE A 156 2.13 -13.78 3.57
N PRO A 157 1.58 -13.29 4.70
CA PRO A 157 2.01 -12.01 5.26
C PRO A 157 3.52 -11.95 5.49
N ARG A 158 4.11 -10.79 5.21
CA ARG A 158 5.52 -10.49 5.45
C ARG A 158 5.66 -9.95 6.87
N SER A 159 5.82 -10.79 7.84
CA SER A 159 6.01 -10.41 9.26
C SER A 159 7.44 -10.70 9.73
#